data_efb6b0ad1317492c4584b3557d2f624f
#
_entry.id   efb6b0ad1317492c4584b3557d2f624f
#
_cell.length_a   1.000
_cell.length_b   1.000
_cell.length_c   1.000
_cell.angle_alpha   90.00
_cell.angle_beta   90.00
_cell.angle_gamma   90.00
#
_symmetry.space_group_name_H-M   'P 1'
#
loop_
_entity.id
_entity.type
_entity.pdbx_description
1 polymer ?
#
loop_
_entity_poly.entity_id
_entity_poly.type
_entity_poly.pdbx_seq_one_letter_code
_entity_poly.pdbx_strand_id
1 'polypeptide(L)'
;DIQTAIDAINTGEVFRFLSKPTTTKTLHDSIEAALKQARLIEAESRLLRETLTGTINLLYDLMASIDPEGHSRGLWLRDTVRELAQSVDVLSGRWEVEIAALLSEVGAISLPQEMLKDRLSVDDEKYQESESFTKILETGAELVGRIPYLEAVSKIIYYQHKRFDGGGFPKDSLAGADIPLGARVLKILHDFRKYDRLYHNRYRIQTRMRSVPGVYDTELMELI
;
A
#
# COMPACT_ATOMS: atom_id res chain seq x y z
N ASP A 1 -39.73 -14.55 17.09
CA ASP A 1 -39.57 -13.58 18.17
C ASP A 1 -39.27 -12.20 17.57
N ILE A 2 -39.99 -11.17 18.08
CA ILE A 2 -39.85 -9.78 17.58
C ILE A 2 -38.40 -9.27 17.81
N GLN A 3 -37.77 -9.66 18.92
CA GLN A 3 -36.40 -9.25 19.23
C GLN A 3 -35.40 -9.81 18.23
N THR A 4 -35.51 -11.07 17.87
CA THR A 4 -34.65 -11.70 16.83
C THR A 4 -34.80 -11.01 15.47
N ALA A 5 -36.03 -10.53 15.15
CA ALA A 5 -36.27 -9.78 13.92
C ALA A 5 -35.60 -8.40 13.94
N ILE A 6 -35.69 -7.70 15.08
CA ILE A 6 -35.04 -6.39 15.28
C ILE A 6 -33.51 -6.53 15.19
N ASP A 7 -32.93 -7.56 15.83
CA ASP A 7 -31.51 -7.80 15.84
C ASP A 7 -30.98 -8.10 14.42
N ALA A 8 -31.70 -8.91 13.63
CA ALA A 8 -31.32 -9.20 12.25
C ALA A 8 -31.41 -7.99 11.30
N ILE A 9 -32.31 -7.04 11.55
CA ILE A 9 -32.33 -5.75 10.82
C ILE A 9 -31.10 -4.89 11.23
N ASN A 10 -30.82 -4.83 12.52
CA ASN A 10 -29.75 -3.99 13.06
C ASN A 10 -28.34 -4.51 12.66
N THR A 11 -28.19 -5.83 12.44
CA THR A 11 -26.93 -6.44 11.90
C THR A 11 -26.80 -6.26 10.39
N GLY A 12 -27.80 -5.72 9.68
CA GLY A 12 -27.78 -5.52 8.23
C GLY A 12 -27.94 -6.80 7.40
N GLU A 13 -28.21 -7.95 8.05
CA GLU A 13 -28.37 -9.24 7.37
C GLU A 13 -29.72 -9.38 6.66
N VAL A 14 -30.70 -8.55 7.04
CA VAL A 14 -32.07 -8.59 6.51
C VAL A 14 -32.50 -7.20 6.07
N PHE A 15 -32.87 -7.07 4.81
CA PHE A 15 -33.37 -5.80 4.25
C PHE A 15 -34.74 -5.40 4.83
N ARG A 16 -35.66 -6.34 4.96
CA ARG A 16 -37.02 -6.11 5.44
C ARG A 16 -37.72 -7.41 5.89
N PHE A 17 -38.54 -7.32 6.93
CA PHE A 17 -39.46 -8.39 7.32
C PHE A 17 -40.83 -8.18 6.70
N LEU A 18 -41.48 -9.28 6.29
CA LEU A 18 -42.83 -9.32 5.84
C LEU A 18 -43.62 -10.27 6.72
N SER A 19 -44.77 -9.79 7.27
CA SER A 19 -45.68 -10.63 8.04
C SER A 19 -46.51 -11.54 7.12
N LYS A 20 -46.79 -12.75 7.56
CA LYS A 20 -47.71 -13.67 6.88
C LYS A 20 -49.10 -13.53 7.48
N PRO A 21 -50.17 -13.51 6.65
CA PRO A 21 -50.18 -13.53 5.19
C PRO A 21 -49.78 -12.19 4.58
N THR A 22 -49.01 -12.20 3.46
CA THR A 22 -48.64 -11.00 2.71
C THR A 22 -49.30 -11.01 1.33
N THR A 23 -49.57 -9.82 0.79
CA THR A 23 -50.13 -9.70 -0.56
C THR A 23 -49.05 -9.79 -1.61
N THR A 24 -49.37 -10.26 -2.82
CA THR A 24 -48.45 -10.29 -3.96
C THR A 24 -47.87 -8.90 -4.26
N LYS A 25 -48.65 -7.85 -4.12
CA LYS A 25 -48.23 -6.48 -4.31
C LYS A 25 -47.15 -6.08 -3.26
N THR A 26 -47.38 -6.33 -1.99
CA THR A 26 -46.45 -6.01 -0.90
C THR A 26 -45.13 -6.77 -1.09
N LEU A 27 -45.19 -8.02 -1.52
CA LEU A 27 -44.00 -8.82 -1.82
C LEU A 27 -43.23 -8.23 -3.00
N HIS A 28 -43.92 -7.92 -4.11
CA HIS A 28 -43.34 -7.29 -5.29
C HIS A 28 -42.62 -5.96 -4.95
N ASP A 29 -43.35 -5.05 -4.28
CA ASP A 29 -42.82 -3.74 -3.88
C ASP A 29 -41.59 -3.87 -2.97
N SER A 30 -41.57 -4.88 -2.10
CA SER A 30 -40.42 -5.14 -1.21
C SER A 30 -39.23 -5.68 -1.95
N ILE A 31 -39.42 -6.57 -2.93
CA ILE A 31 -38.34 -7.08 -3.79
C ILE A 31 -37.75 -5.96 -4.68
N GLU A 32 -38.64 -5.13 -5.28
CA GLU A 32 -38.23 -3.99 -6.08
C GLU A 32 -37.37 -3.01 -5.26
N ALA A 33 -37.79 -2.69 -4.04
CA ALA A 33 -37.04 -1.82 -3.14
C ALA A 33 -35.66 -2.43 -2.77
N ALA A 34 -35.60 -3.74 -2.48
CA ALA A 34 -34.35 -4.43 -2.17
C ALA A 34 -33.39 -4.43 -3.38
N LEU A 35 -33.89 -4.71 -4.58
CA LEU A 35 -33.11 -4.66 -5.80
C LEU A 35 -32.58 -3.25 -6.11
N LYS A 36 -33.42 -2.23 -5.89
CA LYS A 36 -33.00 -0.83 -6.05
C LYS A 36 -31.88 -0.48 -5.07
N GLN A 37 -32.01 -0.87 -3.80
CA GLN A 37 -30.98 -0.63 -2.79
C GLN A 37 -29.67 -1.35 -3.14
N ALA A 38 -29.74 -2.63 -3.52
CA ALA A 38 -28.57 -3.40 -3.93
C ALA A 38 -27.83 -2.74 -5.11
N ARG A 39 -28.58 -2.28 -6.13
CA ARG A 39 -28.01 -1.56 -7.28
C ARG A 39 -27.35 -0.24 -6.90
N LEU A 40 -27.92 0.50 -5.94
CA LEU A 40 -27.32 1.75 -5.46
C LEU A 40 -26.00 1.48 -4.73
N ILE A 41 -25.95 0.49 -3.84
CA ILE A 41 -24.74 0.09 -3.13
C ILE A 41 -23.65 -0.37 -4.11
N GLU A 42 -24.04 -1.18 -5.10
CA GLU A 42 -23.12 -1.65 -6.14
C GLU A 42 -22.59 -0.48 -7.00
N ALA A 43 -23.43 0.44 -7.40
CA ALA A 43 -23.05 1.62 -8.18
C ALA A 43 -22.12 2.54 -7.40
N GLU A 44 -22.39 2.77 -6.11
CA GLU A 44 -21.52 3.54 -5.22
C GLU A 44 -20.15 2.89 -5.06
N SER A 45 -20.11 1.58 -4.77
CA SER A 45 -18.88 0.82 -4.64
C SER A 45 -18.05 0.82 -5.93
N ARG A 46 -18.71 0.74 -7.08
CA ARG A 46 -18.05 0.82 -8.39
C ARG A 46 -17.47 2.20 -8.63
N LEU A 47 -18.24 3.26 -8.40
CA LEU A 47 -17.77 4.64 -8.57
C LEU A 47 -16.56 4.94 -7.69
N LEU A 48 -16.59 4.51 -6.43
CA LEU A 48 -15.47 4.64 -5.49
C LEU A 48 -14.21 3.95 -6.02
N ARG A 49 -14.35 2.70 -6.47
CA ARG A 49 -13.25 1.91 -7.01
C ARG A 49 -12.65 2.53 -8.28
N GLU A 50 -13.50 2.95 -9.22
CA GLU A 50 -13.08 3.58 -10.46
C GLU A 50 -12.36 4.91 -10.20
N THR A 51 -12.90 5.73 -9.28
CA THR A 51 -12.29 7.01 -8.88
C THR A 51 -10.93 6.79 -8.21
N LEU A 52 -10.84 5.85 -7.27
CA LEU A 52 -9.58 5.53 -6.59
C LEU A 52 -8.53 5.03 -7.58
N THR A 53 -8.89 4.09 -8.45
CA THR A 53 -8.00 3.58 -9.49
C THR A 53 -7.53 4.69 -10.44
N GLY A 54 -8.45 5.57 -10.87
CA GLY A 54 -8.11 6.71 -11.71
C GLY A 54 -7.13 7.68 -11.04
N THR A 55 -7.33 7.95 -9.75
CA THR A 55 -6.43 8.81 -8.97
C THR A 55 -5.03 8.20 -8.82
N ILE A 56 -4.94 6.91 -8.52
CA ILE A 56 -3.66 6.19 -8.43
C ILE A 56 -2.93 6.23 -9.78
N ASN A 57 -3.63 5.94 -10.87
CA ASN A 57 -3.05 5.98 -12.22
C ASN A 57 -2.55 7.38 -12.58
N LEU A 58 -3.33 8.43 -12.25
CA LEU A 58 -2.90 9.82 -12.51
C LEU A 58 -1.60 10.16 -11.77
N LEU A 59 -1.48 9.82 -10.49
CA LEU A 59 -0.25 10.03 -9.72
C LEU A 59 0.92 9.26 -10.33
N TYR A 60 0.69 8.02 -10.74
CA TYR A 60 1.69 7.18 -11.36
C TYR A 60 2.15 7.74 -12.72
N ASP A 61 1.23 8.22 -13.57
CA ASP A 61 1.55 8.84 -14.86
C ASP A 61 2.32 10.16 -14.69
N LEU A 62 2.00 10.95 -13.67
CA LEU A 62 2.76 12.15 -13.32
C LEU A 62 4.20 11.81 -12.93
N MET A 63 4.41 10.74 -12.16
CA MET A 63 5.75 10.27 -11.82
C MET A 63 6.55 9.89 -13.07
N ALA A 64 5.93 9.25 -14.07
CA ALA A 64 6.60 8.87 -15.32
C ALA A 64 7.22 10.08 -16.04
N SER A 65 6.58 11.24 -15.93
CA SER A 65 7.05 12.48 -16.57
C SER A 65 8.14 13.21 -15.77
N ILE A 66 8.13 13.08 -14.43
CA ILE A 66 8.98 13.87 -13.54
C ILE A 66 10.21 13.06 -13.09
N ASP A 67 10.00 11.82 -12.69
CA ASP A 67 11.03 10.88 -12.25
C ASP A 67 10.84 9.51 -12.92
N PRO A 68 11.25 9.33 -14.19
CA PRO A 68 11.11 8.06 -14.91
C PRO A 68 11.78 6.87 -14.21
N GLU A 69 12.86 7.12 -13.46
CA GLU A 69 13.54 6.07 -12.72
C GLU A 69 12.76 5.66 -11.46
N GLY A 70 12.23 6.62 -10.70
CA GLY A 70 11.35 6.35 -9.58
C GLY A 70 10.08 5.62 -10.02
N HIS A 71 9.49 6.04 -11.14
CA HIS A 71 8.39 5.35 -11.79
C HIS A 71 8.73 3.87 -12.12
N SER A 72 9.87 3.63 -12.74
CA SER A 72 10.35 2.27 -13.05
C SER A 72 10.63 1.44 -11.79
N ARG A 73 11.13 2.07 -10.72
CA ARG A 73 11.33 1.38 -9.42
C ARG A 73 10.01 0.98 -8.81
N GLY A 74 9.02 1.88 -8.76
CA GLY A 74 7.69 1.61 -8.24
C GLY A 74 7.00 0.46 -8.98
N LEU A 75 7.12 0.41 -10.31
CA LEU A 75 6.58 -0.68 -11.11
C LEU A 75 7.22 -2.03 -10.76
N TRP A 76 8.53 -2.07 -10.68
CA TRP A 76 9.25 -3.29 -10.30
C TRP A 76 8.88 -3.76 -8.89
N LEU A 77 8.81 -2.84 -7.92
CA LEU A 77 8.41 -3.15 -6.54
C LEU A 77 6.99 -3.74 -6.50
N ARG A 78 6.03 -3.11 -7.17
CA ARG A 78 4.65 -3.60 -7.26
C ARG A 78 4.58 -5.01 -7.85
N ASP A 79 5.26 -5.24 -8.97
CA ASP A 79 5.22 -6.54 -9.64
C ASP A 79 5.87 -7.63 -8.77
N THR A 80 6.97 -7.30 -8.08
CA THR A 80 7.61 -8.21 -7.12
C THR A 80 6.69 -8.50 -5.93
N VAL A 81 6.03 -7.49 -5.35
CA VAL A 81 5.06 -7.71 -4.26
C VAL A 81 3.91 -8.61 -4.72
N ARG A 82 3.41 -8.40 -5.94
CA ARG A 82 2.33 -9.22 -6.52
C ARG A 82 2.75 -10.67 -6.72
N GLU A 83 3.97 -10.93 -7.16
CA GLU A 83 4.52 -12.28 -7.27
C GLU A 83 4.65 -12.93 -5.89
N LEU A 84 5.21 -12.22 -4.90
CA LEU A 84 5.34 -12.70 -3.54
C LEU A 84 4.00 -13.01 -2.88
N ALA A 85 2.97 -12.21 -3.14
CA ALA A 85 1.62 -12.43 -2.61
C ALA A 85 0.96 -13.74 -3.08
N GLN A 86 1.48 -14.39 -4.13
CA GLN A 86 1.02 -15.69 -4.60
C GLN A 86 1.61 -16.87 -3.79
N SER A 87 2.76 -16.68 -3.13
CA SER A 87 3.49 -17.70 -2.41
C SER A 87 3.70 -17.41 -0.93
N VAL A 88 3.49 -16.17 -0.51
CA VAL A 88 3.70 -15.70 0.86
C VAL A 88 2.36 -15.31 1.47
N ASP A 89 1.76 -16.21 2.24
CA ASP A 89 0.39 -16.07 2.78
C ASP A 89 0.15 -14.73 3.52
N VAL A 90 1.14 -14.23 4.25
CA VAL A 90 1.02 -12.97 5.00
C VAL A 90 0.84 -11.75 4.09
N LEU A 91 1.16 -11.86 2.79
CA LEU A 91 0.96 -10.83 1.78
C LEU A 91 -0.31 -11.04 0.95
N SER A 92 -0.95 -12.20 1.05
CA SER A 92 -2.15 -12.51 0.28
C SER A 92 -3.28 -11.52 0.59
N GLY A 93 -3.87 -10.94 -0.45
CA GLY A 93 -4.96 -9.96 -0.32
C GLY A 93 -4.54 -8.57 0.22
N ARG A 94 -3.26 -8.32 0.41
CA ARG A 94 -2.72 -7.03 0.90
C ARG A 94 -2.52 -6.02 -0.23
N TRP A 95 -3.61 -5.62 -0.86
CA TRP A 95 -3.58 -4.66 -1.97
C TRP A 95 -2.90 -3.32 -1.60
N GLU A 96 -2.96 -2.93 -0.32
CA GLU A 96 -2.31 -1.72 0.19
C GLU A 96 -0.78 -1.75 0.03
N VAL A 97 -0.17 -2.95 0.09
CA VAL A 97 1.28 -3.12 -0.12
C VAL A 97 1.65 -2.94 -1.59
N GLU A 98 0.83 -3.47 -2.52
CA GLU A 98 1.02 -3.29 -3.96
C GLU A 98 0.93 -1.80 -4.36
N ILE A 99 -0.06 -1.09 -3.83
CA ILE A 99 -0.24 0.34 -4.12
C ILE A 99 0.88 1.17 -3.49
N ALA A 100 1.28 0.86 -2.26
CA ALA A 100 2.41 1.53 -1.62
C ALA A 100 3.72 1.31 -2.39
N ALA A 101 3.95 0.11 -2.90
CA ALA A 101 5.09 -0.21 -3.76
C ALA A 101 5.08 0.63 -5.05
N LEU A 102 3.93 0.71 -5.73
CA LEU A 102 3.76 1.49 -6.95
C LEU A 102 4.02 2.99 -6.72
N LEU A 103 3.52 3.54 -5.62
CA LEU A 103 3.60 4.95 -5.26
C LEU A 103 4.77 5.29 -4.32
N SER A 104 5.70 4.36 -4.11
CA SER A 104 6.79 4.48 -3.13
C SER A 104 7.63 5.76 -3.29
N GLU A 105 7.76 6.25 -4.51
CA GLU A 105 8.57 7.41 -4.88
C GLU A 105 7.74 8.65 -5.26
N VAL A 106 6.41 8.62 -5.03
CA VAL A 106 5.50 9.67 -5.50
C VAL A 106 5.84 11.07 -4.98
N GLY A 107 6.47 11.15 -3.81
CA GLY A 107 6.93 12.43 -3.25
C GLY A 107 8.03 13.13 -4.07
N ALA A 108 8.68 12.43 -4.98
CA ALA A 108 9.64 13.01 -5.91
C ALA A 108 9.03 14.11 -6.79
N ILE A 109 7.71 14.08 -7.00
CA ILE A 109 6.95 15.12 -7.73
C ILE A 109 7.18 16.52 -7.12
N SER A 110 7.46 16.61 -5.83
CA SER A 110 7.68 17.89 -5.13
C SER A 110 9.10 18.44 -5.22
N LEU A 111 10.05 17.67 -5.75
CA LEU A 111 11.46 18.06 -5.77
C LEU A 111 11.84 18.73 -7.09
N PRO A 112 12.74 19.72 -7.05
CA PRO A 112 13.41 20.25 -8.22
C PRO A 112 14.19 19.15 -8.96
N GLN A 113 14.25 19.25 -10.29
CA GLN A 113 14.96 18.24 -11.12
C GLN A 113 16.44 18.08 -10.79
N GLU A 114 17.10 19.15 -10.33
CA GLU A 114 18.51 19.11 -9.89
C GLU A 114 18.67 18.14 -8.72
N MET A 115 17.78 18.16 -7.74
CA MET A 115 17.80 17.27 -6.58
C MET A 115 17.50 15.81 -6.95
N LEU A 116 16.73 15.58 -8.01
CA LEU A 116 16.47 14.21 -8.50
C LEU A 116 17.69 13.62 -9.19
N LYS A 117 18.52 14.42 -9.86
CA LYS A 117 19.77 13.97 -10.50
C LYS A 117 20.83 13.55 -9.47
N ASP A 118 20.88 14.22 -8.33
CA ASP A 118 21.82 13.90 -7.27
C ASP A 118 21.57 12.51 -6.66
N ARG A 119 20.34 11.99 -6.74
CA ARG A 119 19.99 10.60 -6.32
C ARG A 119 20.81 9.53 -7.04
N LEU A 120 21.26 9.80 -8.26
CA LEU A 120 21.96 8.85 -9.12
C LEU A 120 23.49 8.86 -8.89
N SER A 121 24.01 9.94 -8.33
CA SER A 121 25.44 10.21 -8.20
C SER A 121 25.98 10.05 -6.78
N VAL A 122 25.12 10.02 -5.77
CA VAL A 122 25.54 10.00 -4.36
C VAL A 122 25.62 8.58 -3.82
N ASP A 123 26.62 8.34 -2.96
CA ASP A 123 26.70 7.15 -2.11
C ASP A 123 25.36 6.95 -1.39
N ASP A 124 24.73 5.80 -1.59
CA ASP A 124 23.38 5.51 -1.12
C ASP A 124 23.20 5.71 0.39
N GLU A 125 24.23 5.51 1.23
CA GLU A 125 24.15 5.75 2.66
C GLU A 125 24.02 7.24 2.96
N LYS A 126 24.81 8.07 2.27
CA LYS A 126 24.72 9.54 2.39
C LYS A 126 23.39 10.07 1.84
N TYR A 127 22.85 9.44 0.78
CA TYR A 127 21.57 9.83 0.23
C TYR A 127 20.43 9.56 1.20
N GLN A 128 20.39 8.39 1.86
CA GLN A 128 19.36 8.07 2.87
C GLN A 128 19.38 9.00 4.10
N GLU A 129 20.49 9.72 4.33
CA GLU A 129 20.59 10.75 5.36
C GLU A 129 20.27 12.16 4.83
N SER A 130 20.03 12.31 3.52
CA SER A 130 19.80 13.61 2.90
C SER A 130 18.40 14.14 3.19
N GLU A 131 18.28 15.47 3.18
CA GLU A 131 16.99 16.17 3.29
C GLU A 131 16.06 15.81 2.12
N SER A 132 16.62 15.66 0.91
CA SER A 132 15.86 15.28 -0.29
C SER A 132 15.18 13.92 -0.13
N PHE A 133 15.89 12.95 0.43
CA PHE A 133 15.34 11.62 0.69
C PHE A 133 14.18 11.68 1.69
N THR A 134 14.39 12.32 2.83
CA THR A 134 13.36 12.52 3.86
C THR A 134 12.13 13.23 3.27
N LYS A 135 12.37 14.28 2.48
CA LYS A 135 11.30 15.07 1.85
C LYS A 135 10.45 14.23 0.88
N ILE A 136 11.04 13.30 0.13
CA ILE A 136 10.30 12.39 -0.76
C ILE A 136 9.34 11.53 0.07
N LEU A 137 9.81 10.94 1.16
CA LEU A 137 9.00 10.06 2.00
C LEU A 137 7.86 10.82 2.69
N GLU A 138 8.16 11.99 3.27
CA GLU A 138 7.17 12.83 3.93
C GLU A 138 6.09 13.31 2.95
N THR A 139 6.52 13.90 1.84
CA THR A 139 5.58 14.44 0.84
C THR A 139 4.78 13.32 0.17
N GLY A 140 5.42 12.19 -0.13
CA GLY A 140 4.73 11.03 -0.69
C GLY A 140 3.63 10.51 0.24
N ALA A 141 3.95 10.34 1.52
CA ALA A 141 2.97 9.95 2.53
C ALA A 141 1.85 10.98 2.69
N GLU A 142 2.18 12.27 2.71
CA GLU A 142 1.19 13.35 2.82
C GLU A 142 0.24 13.38 1.61
N LEU A 143 0.77 13.32 0.38
CA LEU A 143 -0.03 13.33 -0.84
C LEU A 143 -1.01 12.14 -0.88
N VAL A 144 -0.51 10.94 -0.59
CA VAL A 144 -1.32 9.72 -0.61
C VAL A 144 -2.31 9.71 0.55
N GLY A 145 -1.92 10.21 1.73
CA GLY A 145 -2.78 10.29 2.91
C GLY A 145 -3.98 11.24 2.79
N ARG A 146 -3.97 12.15 1.80
CA ARG A 146 -5.12 13.00 1.46
C ARG A 146 -6.20 12.27 0.64
N ILE A 147 -5.88 11.11 0.12
CA ILE A 147 -6.82 10.31 -0.67
C ILE A 147 -7.57 9.38 0.29
N PRO A 148 -8.91 9.46 0.36
CA PRO A 148 -9.70 8.57 1.19
C PRO A 148 -9.38 7.09 0.95
N TYR A 149 -9.35 6.29 2.01
CA TYR A 149 -9.05 4.85 2.01
C TYR A 149 -7.58 4.47 1.73
N LEU A 150 -6.68 5.44 1.55
CA LEU A 150 -5.24 5.19 1.36
C LEU A 150 -4.39 5.47 2.61
N GLU A 151 -4.98 5.59 3.79
CA GLU A 151 -4.27 5.88 5.04
C GLU A 151 -3.22 4.79 5.38
N ALA A 152 -3.55 3.51 5.12
CA ALA A 152 -2.61 2.40 5.28
C ALA A 152 -1.47 2.48 4.28
N VAL A 153 -1.76 2.82 3.02
CA VAL A 153 -0.77 3.03 1.95
C VAL A 153 0.19 4.17 2.32
N SER A 154 -0.35 5.29 2.78
CA SER A 154 0.42 6.45 3.25
C SER A 154 1.41 6.07 4.35
N LYS A 155 0.96 5.30 5.36
CA LYS A 155 1.82 4.82 6.44
C LYS A 155 2.94 3.90 5.91
N ILE A 156 2.63 3.00 5.00
CA ILE A 156 3.64 2.13 4.38
C ILE A 156 4.70 2.95 3.66
N ILE A 157 4.30 3.96 2.86
CA ILE A 157 5.21 4.86 2.16
C ILE A 157 6.09 5.64 3.15
N TYR A 158 5.52 6.14 4.24
CA TYR A 158 6.27 6.89 5.25
C TYR A 158 7.35 6.06 5.92
N TYR A 159 7.06 4.78 6.23
CA TYR A 159 7.94 3.87 6.97
C TYR A 159 8.76 2.93 6.08
N GLN A 160 8.69 3.02 4.75
CA GLN A 160 9.29 2.04 3.82
C GLN A 160 10.82 1.90 3.91
N HIS A 161 11.51 2.82 4.59
CA HIS A 161 12.95 2.74 4.85
C HIS A 161 13.30 2.59 6.32
N LYS A 162 12.28 2.47 7.20
CA LYS A 162 12.48 2.21 8.62
C LYS A 162 13.14 0.86 8.83
N ARG A 163 14.17 0.84 9.67
CA ARG A 163 14.86 -0.40 10.05
C ARG A 163 14.05 -1.15 11.10
N PHE A 164 14.14 -2.44 11.12
CA PHE A 164 13.41 -3.28 12.08
C PHE A 164 13.82 -3.01 13.54
N ASP A 165 15.09 -2.64 13.78
CA ASP A 165 15.60 -2.20 15.10
C ASP A 165 15.14 -0.80 15.54
N GLY A 166 14.33 -0.12 14.73
CA GLY A 166 13.84 1.23 14.99
C GLY A 166 14.76 2.34 14.46
N GLY A 167 15.91 2.01 13.87
CA GLY A 167 16.78 2.98 13.20
C GLY A 167 16.23 3.48 11.87
N GLY A 168 16.96 4.40 11.23
CA GLY A 168 16.57 4.99 9.96
C GLY A 168 15.49 6.06 10.07
N PHE A 169 14.84 6.35 8.94
CA PHE A 169 13.73 7.30 8.87
C PHE A 169 12.37 6.56 8.89
N PRO A 170 11.35 7.12 9.55
CA PRO A 170 11.35 8.32 10.40
C PRO A 170 12.09 8.11 11.73
N LYS A 171 12.58 9.21 12.35
CA LYS A 171 13.26 9.16 13.65
C LYS A 171 12.24 9.20 14.80
N ASP A 172 11.51 8.11 14.98
CA ASP A 172 10.56 7.88 16.05
C ASP A 172 10.87 6.57 16.79
N SER A 173 10.07 6.21 17.78
CA SER A 173 10.26 5.02 18.61
C SER A 173 9.72 3.72 17.99
N LEU A 174 9.13 3.76 16.79
CA LEU A 174 8.53 2.58 16.18
C LEU A 174 9.60 1.58 15.75
N ALA A 175 9.44 0.32 16.15
CA ALA A 175 10.41 -0.74 15.88
C ALA A 175 9.73 -2.12 15.79
N GLY A 176 10.43 -3.09 15.22
CA GLY A 176 9.97 -4.47 15.19
C GLY A 176 8.66 -4.65 14.43
N ALA A 177 7.77 -5.46 14.99
CA ALA A 177 6.48 -5.80 14.39
C ALA A 177 5.47 -4.62 14.38
N ASP A 178 5.72 -3.55 15.15
CA ASP A 178 4.89 -2.35 15.15
C ASP A 178 5.05 -1.55 13.85
N ILE A 179 6.17 -1.71 13.14
CA ILE A 179 6.35 -1.15 11.81
C ILE A 179 5.36 -1.82 10.85
N PRO A 180 4.60 -1.07 10.03
CA PRO A 180 3.66 -1.65 9.09
C PRO A 180 4.28 -2.77 8.25
N LEU A 181 3.59 -3.90 8.11
CA LEU A 181 4.08 -5.07 7.37
C LEU A 181 4.59 -4.68 5.97
N GLY A 182 3.80 -3.91 5.22
CA GLY A 182 4.20 -3.46 3.89
C GLY A 182 5.49 -2.63 3.89
N ALA A 183 5.72 -1.82 4.92
CA ALA A 183 6.95 -1.04 5.05
C ALA A 183 8.17 -1.95 5.28
N ARG A 184 8.04 -3.00 6.12
CA ARG A 184 9.10 -4.00 6.32
C ARG A 184 9.43 -4.77 5.05
N VAL A 185 8.41 -5.12 4.26
CA VAL A 185 8.57 -5.76 2.94
C VAL A 185 9.27 -4.82 1.97
N LEU A 186 8.81 -3.58 1.84
CA LEU A 186 9.42 -2.60 0.94
C LEU A 186 10.87 -2.30 1.32
N LYS A 187 11.21 -2.24 2.62
CA LYS A 187 12.61 -2.09 3.07
C LYS A 187 13.49 -3.21 2.52
N ILE A 188 13.06 -4.46 2.62
CA ILE A 188 13.80 -5.60 2.07
C ILE A 188 13.96 -5.47 0.56
N LEU A 189 12.89 -5.17 -0.17
CA LEU A 189 12.90 -5.09 -1.64
C LEU A 189 13.72 -3.92 -2.17
N HIS A 190 13.68 -2.74 -1.53
CA HIS A 190 14.52 -1.60 -1.89
C HIS A 190 16.00 -1.95 -1.79
N ASP A 191 16.41 -2.54 -0.67
CA ASP A 191 17.80 -2.88 -0.45
C ASP A 191 18.23 -4.08 -1.33
N PHE A 192 17.35 -5.05 -1.56
CA PHE A 192 17.61 -6.13 -2.52
C PHE A 192 17.91 -5.57 -3.91
N ARG A 193 17.06 -4.67 -4.43
CA ARG A 193 17.25 -4.02 -5.73
C ARG A 193 18.55 -3.20 -5.79
N LYS A 194 18.89 -2.51 -4.70
CA LYS A 194 20.16 -1.79 -4.56
C LYS A 194 21.34 -2.74 -4.71
N TYR A 195 21.35 -3.83 -3.96
CA TYR A 195 22.45 -4.78 -4.01
C TYR A 195 22.50 -5.60 -5.30
N ASP A 196 21.36 -5.82 -5.96
CA ASP A 196 21.33 -6.51 -7.26
C ASP A 196 22.09 -5.72 -8.34
N ARG A 197 21.97 -4.39 -8.33
CA ARG A 197 22.78 -3.51 -9.21
C ARG A 197 24.28 -3.63 -8.98
N LEU A 198 24.70 -3.98 -7.75
CA LEU A 198 26.11 -4.05 -7.37
C LEU A 198 26.70 -5.45 -7.58
N TYR A 199 25.96 -6.48 -7.25
CA TYR A 199 26.50 -7.84 -7.16
C TYR A 199 26.07 -8.76 -8.29
N HIS A 200 24.91 -8.54 -8.92
CA HIS A 200 24.29 -9.40 -9.94
C HIS A 200 24.30 -10.89 -9.55
N ASN A 201 24.22 -11.18 -8.25
CA ASN A 201 24.31 -12.52 -7.69
C ASN A 201 23.45 -12.63 -6.41
N ARG A 202 22.37 -13.40 -6.49
CA ARG A 202 21.40 -13.56 -5.40
C ARG A 202 22.05 -14.01 -4.08
N TYR A 203 22.97 -14.96 -4.12
CA TYR A 203 23.65 -15.45 -2.93
C TYR A 203 24.48 -14.33 -2.24
N ARG A 204 25.21 -13.53 -3.00
CA ARG A 204 25.96 -12.39 -2.45
C ARG A 204 25.04 -11.33 -1.85
N ILE A 205 23.89 -11.07 -2.49
CA ILE A 205 22.88 -10.13 -2.00
C ILE A 205 22.36 -10.61 -0.65
N GLN A 206 21.89 -11.83 -0.56
CA GLN A 206 21.37 -12.41 0.68
C GLN A 206 22.44 -12.43 1.78
N THR A 207 23.69 -12.80 1.47
CA THR A 207 24.79 -12.78 2.43
C THR A 207 25.02 -11.36 2.95
N ARG A 208 25.03 -10.37 2.07
CA ARG A 208 25.19 -8.96 2.46
C ARG A 208 24.03 -8.48 3.36
N MET A 209 22.81 -8.78 2.99
CA MET A 209 21.64 -8.39 3.79
C MET A 209 21.64 -9.06 5.18
N ARG A 210 22.01 -10.33 5.27
CA ARG A 210 22.16 -11.05 6.55
C ARG A 210 23.31 -10.55 7.43
N SER A 211 24.33 -9.89 6.84
CA SER A 211 25.47 -9.36 7.58
C SER A 211 25.21 -8.09 8.38
N VAL A 212 24.02 -7.49 8.27
CA VAL A 212 23.63 -6.26 8.95
C VAL A 212 22.47 -6.54 9.92
N PRO A 213 22.75 -6.96 11.16
CA PRO A 213 21.71 -7.35 12.11
C PRO A 213 20.81 -6.16 12.45
N GLY A 214 19.55 -6.43 12.72
CA GLY A 214 18.57 -5.42 13.13
C GLY A 214 17.99 -4.56 12.02
N VAL A 215 18.52 -4.62 10.80
CA VAL A 215 18.02 -3.80 9.68
C VAL A 215 16.70 -4.35 9.14
N TYR A 216 16.57 -5.65 9.01
CA TYR A 216 15.44 -6.32 8.39
C TYR A 216 14.66 -7.19 9.37
N ASP A 217 13.39 -7.38 9.08
CA ASP A 217 12.59 -8.46 9.63
C ASP A 217 13.12 -9.80 9.07
N THR A 218 13.77 -10.59 9.94
CA THR A 218 14.43 -11.83 9.50
C THR A 218 13.44 -12.90 9.05
N GLU A 219 12.24 -12.96 9.67
CA GLU A 219 11.21 -13.90 9.28
C GLU A 219 10.70 -13.58 7.88
N LEU A 220 10.40 -12.31 7.60
CA LEU A 220 10.00 -11.88 6.26
C LEU A 220 11.11 -12.07 5.23
N MET A 221 12.38 -11.80 5.59
CA MET A 221 13.51 -11.94 4.67
C MET A 221 13.76 -13.40 4.27
N GLU A 222 13.35 -14.38 5.08
CA GLU A 222 13.43 -15.81 4.74
C GLU A 222 12.31 -16.27 3.80
N LEU A 223 11.18 -15.55 3.79
CA LEU A 223 10.04 -15.83 2.93
C LEU A 223 10.17 -15.18 1.53
N ILE A 224 10.99 -14.14 1.39
CA ILE A 224 11.24 -13.34 0.19
C ILE A 224 12.58 -13.74 -0.47
#